data_3e96d90e07c4c4694c33c5a06c02fc3c
#
_entry.id   3e96d90e07c4c4694c33c5a06c02fc3c
#
_cell.length_a   1.000
_cell.length_b   1.000
_cell.length_c   1.000
_cell.angle_alpha   90.00
_cell.angle_beta   90.00
_cell.angle_gamma   90.00
#
_symmetry.space_group_name_H-M   'P 1'
#
loop_
_entity.id
_entity.type
_entity.pdbx_description
1 polymer ?
#
loop_
_entity_poly.entity_id
_entity_poly.type
_entity_poly.pdbx_seq_one_letter_code
_entity_poly.pdbx_strand_id
1 'polypeptide(L)'
;GVGVFAIRDIPQGINPFQGAQEPEWIEFNVEELKNLDKEILQMIDNFNVIEKDGTVLIPDCALNGMDLSFFVNNSDSPNLETNDGGFTFITARKIKKGEELTASYETYDYKYKKG
;
A
#
# COMPACT_ATOMS: atom_id res chain seq x y z
N GLY A 1 11.14 -3.91 -11.68
CA GLY A 1 10.58 -3.87 -10.35
C GLY A 1 9.67 -5.05 -10.05
N VAL A 2 9.19 -5.10 -8.83
CA VAL A 2 8.27 -6.13 -8.37
C VAL A 2 6.84 -5.60 -8.47
N GLY A 3 5.89 -6.47 -8.82
CA GLY A 3 4.49 -6.13 -8.89
C GLY A 3 3.62 -7.31 -8.48
N VAL A 4 2.32 -7.09 -8.38
CA VAL A 4 1.35 -8.13 -8.06
C VAL A 4 0.52 -8.42 -9.29
N PHE A 5 0.47 -9.69 -9.69
CA PHE A 5 -0.20 -10.11 -10.93
C PHE A 5 -1.30 -11.13 -10.63
N ALA A 6 -2.42 -11.02 -11.33
CA ALA A 6 -3.52 -11.94 -11.16
C ALA A 6 -3.17 -13.32 -11.75
N ILE A 7 -3.35 -14.38 -10.95
CA ILE A 7 -3.14 -15.77 -11.40
C ILE A 7 -4.41 -16.39 -11.98
N ARG A 8 -5.52 -15.69 -11.85
CA ARG A 8 -6.84 -16.06 -12.39
C ARG A 8 -7.66 -14.79 -12.57
N ASP A 9 -8.79 -14.89 -13.25
CA ASP A 9 -9.72 -13.76 -13.37
C ASP A 9 -10.28 -13.40 -12.00
N ILE A 10 -10.37 -12.11 -11.71
CA ILE A 10 -10.92 -11.59 -10.44
C ILE A 10 -12.12 -10.72 -10.76
N PRO A 11 -13.31 -11.03 -10.20
CA PRO A 11 -14.50 -10.20 -10.42
C PRO A 11 -14.34 -8.79 -9.84
N GLN A 12 -15.16 -7.85 -10.32
CA GLN A 12 -15.26 -6.52 -9.73
C GLN A 12 -15.80 -6.59 -8.31
N GLY A 13 -15.34 -5.70 -7.44
CA GLY A 13 -15.86 -5.56 -6.08
C GLY A 13 -15.27 -6.54 -5.07
N ILE A 14 -14.16 -7.18 -5.39
CA ILE A 14 -13.51 -8.18 -4.55
C ILE A 14 -12.23 -7.59 -3.93
N ASN A 15 -12.00 -7.89 -2.65
CA ASN A 15 -10.70 -7.63 -2.03
C ASN A 15 -9.75 -8.79 -2.37
N PRO A 16 -8.77 -8.60 -3.28
CA PRO A 16 -7.89 -9.69 -3.70
C PRO A 16 -6.90 -10.12 -2.63
N PHE A 17 -6.78 -9.35 -1.55
CA PHE A 17 -5.88 -9.63 -0.43
C PHE A 17 -6.62 -10.14 0.79
N GLN A 18 -7.87 -10.55 0.63
CA GLN A 18 -8.69 -11.10 1.71
C GLN A 18 -8.01 -12.32 2.31
N GLY A 19 -7.99 -12.37 3.64
CA GLY A 19 -7.33 -13.45 4.37
C GLY A 19 -5.91 -13.10 4.82
N ALA A 20 -5.39 -11.94 4.44
CA ALA A 20 -4.14 -11.46 5.00
C ALA A 20 -4.33 -11.21 6.50
N GLN A 21 -3.33 -11.59 7.30
CA GLN A 21 -3.38 -11.39 8.73
C GLN A 21 -3.06 -9.93 9.06
N GLU A 22 -3.98 -9.24 9.73
CA GLU A 22 -3.77 -7.84 10.10
C GLU A 22 -2.83 -7.74 11.30
N PRO A 23 -1.72 -6.99 11.16
CA PRO A 23 -0.86 -6.69 12.31
C PRO A 23 -1.48 -5.59 13.16
N GLU A 24 -0.96 -5.40 14.37
CA GLU A 24 -1.22 -4.17 15.11
C GLU A 24 -0.40 -3.03 14.50
N TRP A 25 -1.06 -1.91 14.26
CA TRP A 25 -0.42 -0.73 13.68
C TRP A 25 0.02 0.20 14.79
N ILE A 26 1.29 0.56 14.78
CA ILE A 26 1.87 1.49 15.77
C ILE A 26 2.08 2.83 15.09
N GLU A 27 1.54 3.88 15.71
CA GLU A 27 1.66 5.23 15.18
C GLU A 27 3.00 5.85 15.57
N PHE A 28 3.70 6.38 14.59
CA PHE A 28 4.92 7.18 14.78
C PHE A 28 4.76 8.50 14.04
N ASN A 29 5.55 9.50 14.45
CA ASN A 29 5.77 10.68 13.64
C ASN A 29 7.16 10.57 13.02
N VAL A 30 7.31 11.03 11.77
CA VAL A 30 8.60 10.96 11.08
C VAL A 30 9.75 11.60 11.86
N GLU A 31 9.44 12.62 12.69
CA GLU A 31 10.44 13.24 13.54
C GLU A 31 11.04 12.27 14.58
N GLU A 32 10.24 11.32 15.07
CA GLU A 32 10.69 10.30 16.01
C GLU A 32 11.65 9.31 15.36
N LEU A 33 11.57 9.17 14.04
CA LEU A 33 12.30 8.16 13.27
C LEU A 33 13.57 8.68 12.61
N LYS A 34 13.81 10.00 12.67
CA LYS A 34 14.88 10.67 11.90
C LYS A 34 16.29 10.18 12.18
N ASN A 35 16.51 9.53 13.32
CA ASN A 35 17.82 9.03 13.71
C ASN A 35 18.07 7.56 13.30
N LEU A 36 17.10 6.94 12.64
CA LEU A 36 17.27 5.59 12.12
C LEU A 36 18.23 5.58 10.91
N ASP A 37 18.78 4.42 10.61
CA ASP A 37 19.63 4.24 9.45
C ASP A 37 18.93 4.68 8.17
N LYS A 38 19.67 5.29 7.28
CA LYS A 38 19.17 5.83 6.02
C LYS A 38 18.41 4.79 5.20
N GLU A 39 18.92 3.57 5.16
CA GLU A 39 18.31 2.47 4.41
C GLU A 39 16.95 2.07 5.00
N ILE A 40 16.83 2.10 6.33
CA ILE A 40 15.55 1.80 7.00
C ILE A 40 14.53 2.91 6.73
N LEU A 41 14.96 4.17 6.79
CA LEU A 41 14.09 5.30 6.47
C LEU A 41 13.58 5.21 5.03
N GLN A 42 14.43 4.80 4.10
CA GLN A 42 14.06 4.61 2.70
C GLN A 42 13.02 3.52 2.53
N MET A 43 13.15 2.41 3.25
CA MET A 43 12.16 1.33 3.21
C MET A 43 10.82 1.77 3.79
N ILE A 44 10.84 2.52 4.89
CA ILE A 44 9.61 3.05 5.48
C ILE A 44 8.92 3.98 4.48
N ASP A 45 9.67 4.86 3.84
CA ASP A 45 9.15 5.77 2.83
C ASP A 45 8.56 5.04 1.63
N ASN A 46 9.19 3.95 1.21
CA ASN A 46 8.74 3.18 0.04
C ASN A 46 7.49 2.35 0.31
N PHE A 47 7.33 1.82 1.53
CA PHE A 47 6.29 0.83 1.81
C PHE A 47 5.21 1.28 2.78
N ASN A 48 5.34 2.44 3.41
CA ASN A 48 4.35 2.94 4.35
C ASN A 48 3.82 4.29 3.91
N VAL A 49 2.53 4.51 4.12
CA VAL A 49 1.90 5.80 3.83
C VAL A 49 2.30 6.80 4.92
N ILE A 50 2.83 7.94 4.50
CA ILE A 50 3.16 9.04 5.39
C ILE A 50 2.10 10.11 5.21
N GLU A 51 1.38 10.44 6.29
CA GLU A 51 0.35 11.46 6.27
C GLU A 51 0.95 12.87 6.19
N LYS A 52 0.11 13.83 5.83
CA LYS A 52 0.54 15.23 5.66
C LYS A 52 1.19 15.80 6.91
N ASP A 53 0.73 15.41 8.10
CA ASP A 53 1.26 15.87 9.38
C ASP A 53 2.50 15.09 9.84
N GLY A 54 3.00 14.18 9.02
CA GLY A 54 4.16 13.35 9.34
C GLY A 54 3.84 12.06 10.07
N THR A 55 2.56 11.78 10.31
CA THR A 55 2.15 10.52 10.95
C THR A 55 2.35 9.35 10.00
N VAL A 56 2.92 8.27 10.52
CA VAL A 56 3.08 7.01 9.78
C VAL A 56 2.69 5.85 10.69
N LEU A 57 1.93 4.91 10.14
CA LEU A 57 1.56 3.68 10.83
C LEU A 57 2.47 2.55 10.34
N ILE A 58 3.13 1.89 11.29
CA ILE A 58 4.05 0.81 11.02
C ILE A 58 3.56 -0.45 11.75
N PRO A 59 3.53 -1.63 11.09
CA PRO A 59 3.16 -2.87 11.76
C PRO A 59 4.05 -3.14 12.96
N ASP A 60 3.50 -3.76 14.00
CA ASP A 60 4.23 -4.10 15.22
C ASP A 60 5.42 -5.03 14.98
N CYS A 61 5.36 -5.82 13.91
CA CYS A 61 6.49 -6.66 13.45
C CYS A 61 7.35 -5.96 12.41
N ALA A 62 7.23 -4.63 12.31
CA ALA A 62 7.98 -3.78 11.37
C ALA A 62 7.81 -4.28 9.92
N LEU A 63 8.90 -4.35 9.17
CA LEU A 63 8.85 -4.77 7.76
C LEU A 63 8.44 -6.22 7.56
N ASN A 64 8.47 -7.04 8.59
CA ASN A 64 7.98 -8.42 8.53
C ASN A 64 6.44 -8.49 8.48
N GLY A 65 5.76 -7.37 8.73
CA GLY A 65 4.30 -7.27 8.62
C GLY A 65 3.78 -6.94 7.23
N MET A 66 4.66 -6.86 6.24
CA MET A 66 4.23 -6.60 4.87
C MET A 66 3.56 -7.82 4.27
N ASP A 67 2.44 -7.60 3.57
CA ASP A 67 1.77 -8.62 2.78
C ASP A 67 1.86 -8.25 1.29
N LEU A 68 1.18 -9.00 0.44
CA LEU A 68 1.25 -8.77 -1.01
C LEU A 68 0.77 -7.38 -1.41
N SER A 69 -0.15 -6.78 -0.64
CA SER A 69 -0.68 -5.45 -0.99
C SER A 69 0.39 -4.35 -0.96
N PHE A 70 1.46 -4.55 -0.20
CA PHE A 70 2.57 -3.59 -0.14
C PHE A 70 3.33 -3.48 -1.47
N PHE A 71 3.19 -4.46 -2.35
CA PHE A 71 3.89 -4.51 -3.64
C PHE A 71 3.03 -4.05 -4.81
N VAL A 72 1.82 -3.55 -4.53
CA VAL A 72 0.95 -2.96 -5.56
C VAL A 72 1.61 -1.69 -6.10
N ASN A 73 1.79 -1.62 -7.41
CA ASN A 73 2.41 -0.47 -8.05
C ASN A 73 1.40 0.62 -8.36
N ASN A 74 1.91 1.84 -8.55
CA ASN A 74 1.12 2.99 -8.93
C ASN A 74 0.75 2.94 -10.41
N SER A 75 -0.45 3.43 -10.74
CA SER A 75 -0.89 3.60 -12.13
C SER A 75 -1.83 4.78 -12.23
N ASP A 76 -1.79 5.47 -13.37
CA ASP A 76 -2.78 6.48 -13.72
C ASP A 76 -4.11 5.87 -14.16
N SER A 77 -4.11 4.57 -14.48
CA SER A 77 -5.30 3.81 -14.86
C SER A 77 -5.43 2.58 -13.96
N PRO A 78 -5.65 2.79 -12.65
CA PRO A 78 -5.63 1.69 -11.68
C PRO A 78 -6.83 0.76 -11.83
N ASN A 79 -6.66 -0.49 -11.43
CA ASN A 79 -7.76 -1.45 -11.35
C ASN A 79 -8.15 -1.80 -9.91
N LEU A 80 -7.49 -1.17 -8.94
CA LEU A 80 -7.88 -1.26 -7.53
C LEU A 80 -8.29 0.12 -7.03
N GLU A 81 -9.20 0.14 -6.06
CA GLU A 81 -9.60 1.37 -5.37
C GLU A 81 -9.59 1.14 -3.87
N THR A 82 -9.52 2.22 -3.10
CA THR A 82 -9.53 2.18 -1.65
C THR A 82 -10.38 3.31 -1.09
N ASN A 83 -11.11 3.04 -0.01
CA ASN A 83 -11.92 4.02 0.71
C ASN A 83 -11.40 4.31 2.12
N ASP A 84 -10.33 3.64 2.53
CA ASP A 84 -9.82 3.72 3.91
C ASP A 84 -8.33 4.11 3.96
N GLY A 85 -7.87 4.84 2.95
CA GLY A 85 -6.51 5.36 2.96
C GLY A 85 -5.44 4.33 2.60
N GLY A 86 -5.80 3.28 1.88
CA GLY A 86 -4.84 2.28 1.41
C GLY A 86 -4.71 1.05 2.31
N PHE A 87 -5.54 0.94 3.34
CA PHE A 87 -5.53 -0.26 4.19
C PHE A 87 -6.27 -1.43 3.55
N THR A 88 -7.32 -1.16 2.78
CA THR A 88 -8.10 -2.17 2.08
C THR A 88 -8.25 -1.76 0.62
N PHE A 89 -8.02 -2.69 -0.28
CA PHE A 89 -8.22 -2.49 -1.72
C PHE A 89 -9.33 -3.38 -2.24
N ILE A 90 -10.11 -2.85 -3.18
CA ILE A 90 -11.20 -3.55 -3.85
C ILE A 90 -11.01 -3.39 -5.35
N THR A 91 -11.28 -4.44 -6.11
CA THR A 91 -11.20 -4.37 -7.57
C THR A 91 -12.25 -3.41 -8.10
N ALA A 92 -11.81 -2.40 -8.85
CA ALA A 92 -12.68 -1.38 -9.45
C ALA A 92 -13.37 -1.89 -10.72
N ARG A 93 -12.84 -2.96 -11.31
CA ARG A 93 -13.37 -3.65 -12.47
C ARG A 93 -12.93 -5.10 -12.45
N LYS A 94 -13.44 -5.91 -13.36
CA LYS A 94 -12.92 -7.27 -13.55
C LYS A 94 -11.45 -7.19 -13.95
N ILE A 95 -10.62 -8.03 -13.33
CA ILE A 95 -9.20 -8.16 -13.64
C ILE A 95 -9.00 -9.51 -14.31
N LYS A 96 -8.33 -9.53 -15.45
CA LYS A 96 -8.06 -10.76 -16.19
C LYS A 96 -6.78 -11.41 -15.69
N LYS A 97 -6.73 -12.74 -15.78
CA LYS A 97 -5.51 -13.50 -15.51
C LYS A 97 -4.32 -12.87 -16.24
N GLY A 98 -3.23 -12.63 -15.53
CA GLY A 98 -2.02 -12.04 -16.08
C GLY A 98 -1.93 -10.52 -15.97
N GLU A 99 -3.04 -9.83 -15.68
CA GLU A 99 -2.99 -8.39 -15.47
C GLU A 99 -2.29 -8.05 -14.16
N GLU A 100 -1.56 -6.93 -14.16
CA GLU A 100 -0.99 -6.39 -12.93
C GLU A 100 -2.08 -5.67 -12.14
N LEU A 101 -2.12 -5.91 -10.81
CA LEU A 101 -2.97 -5.16 -9.90
C LEU A 101 -2.28 -3.85 -9.56
N THR A 102 -2.97 -2.73 -9.78
CA THR A 102 -2.41 -1.39 -9.59
C THR A 102 -3.39 -0.49 -8.86
N ALA A 103 -2.86 0.51 -8.18
CA ALA A 103 -3.65 1.51 -7.47
C ALA A 103 -3.12 2.90 -7.79
N SER A 104 -3.90 3.93 -7.52
CA SER A 104 -3.44 5.31 -7.65
C SER A 104 -2.94 5.79 -6.29
N TYR A 105 -1.64 5.93 -6.14
CA TYR A 105 -1.02 6.37 -4.89
C TYR A 105 -1.47 7.78 -4.50
N GLU A 106 -1.75 8.64 -5.46
CA GLU A 106 -2.18 10.01 -5.16
C GLU A 106 -3.52 10.07 -4.43
N THR A 107 -4.31 8.98 -4.45
CA THR A 107 -5.60 8.94 -3.77
C THR A 107 -5.47 8.70 -2.26
N TYR A 108 -4.33 8.20 -1.78
CA TYR A 108 -4.16 7.86 -0.37
C TYR A 108 -2.78 8.15 0.23
N ASP A 109 -1.75 8.41 -0.58
CA ASP A 109 -0.41 8.72 -0.08
C ASP A 109 -0.10 10.19 -0.36
N TYR A 110 0.08 10.97 0.71
CA TYR A 110 0.27 12.41 0.62
C TYR A 110 1.42 12.81 -0.30
N LYS A 111 2.53 12.08 -0.27
CA LYS A 111 3.71 12.45 -1.08
C LYS A 111 3.49 12.35 -2.59
N TYR A 112 2.44 11.66 -3.02
CA TYR A 112 2.08 11.52 -4.44
C TYR A 112 0.92 12.43 -4.83
N LYS A 113 0.27 13.11 -3.89
CA LYS A 113 -0.86 13.99 -4.20
C LYS A 113 -0.39 15.22 -4.96
N LYS A 114 -1.10 15.54 -6.04
CA LYS A 114 -0.83 16.71 -6.85
C LYS A 114 -1.43 17.95 -6.20
N GLY A 115 -0.62 18.99 -6.10
CA GLY A 115 -1.06 20.30 -5.75
C GLY A 115 -1.52 20.58 -4.39
#